data_80a96c8d8b769d99883a0bdbaa3d0a90
#
_entry.id   80a96c8d8b769d99883a0bdbaa3d0a90
#
_cell.length_a   1.000
_cell.length_b   1.000
_cell.length_c   1.000
_cell.angle_alpha   90.00
_cell.angle_beta   90.00
_cell.angle_gamma   90.00
#
_symmetry.space_group_name_H-M   'P 1'
#
loop_
_entity.id
_entity.type
_entity.pdbx_description
1 polymer ?
#
loop_
_entity_poly.entity_id
_entity_poly.type
_entity_poly.pdbx_seq_one_letter_code
_entity_poly.pdbx_strand_id
1 'polypeptide(L)'
;MKLKNKLLSIFATILLSCQYSPAHAQVVDNPLNAYGLELTLCESIADFAEEVSTLRQYGAKYEDVIALAPQPTTQDEMDIKLILDGITYTTWQLDIADSEYGKTYISEEFGKQVYLVCVGDSK
;
A
#
# COMPACT_ATOMS: atom_id res chain seq x y z
N MET A 1 -0.81 14.85 12.12
CA MET A 1 -1.96 14.21 12.74
C MET A 1 -2.91 13.61 11.73
N LYS A 2 -3.33 14.37 10.72
CA LYS A 2 -4.22 13.85 9.69
C LYS A 2 -3.61 12.69 8.92
N LEU A 3 -2.33 12.78 8.64
CA LEU A 3 -1.63 11.75 7.88
C LEU A 3 -1.58 10.44 8.65
N LYS A 4 -1.33 10.51 9.95
CA LYS A 4 -1.30 9.32 10.78
C LYS A 4 -2.66 8.62 10.77
N ASN A 5 -3.73 9.39 10.92
CA ASN A 5 -5.08 8.81 10.92
C ASN A 5 -5.40 8.19 9.58
N LYS A 6 -4.96 8.83 8.49
CA LYS A 6 -5.21 8.32 7.15
C LYS A 6 -4.48 7.00 6.91
N LEU A 7 -3.23 6.90 7.34
CA LEU A 7 -2.48 5.65 7.21
C LEU A 7 -3.11 4.53 8.02
N LEU A 8 -3.54 4.82 9.24
CA LEU A 8 -4.21 3.81 10.06
C LEU A 8 -5.51 3.37 9.43
N SER A 9 -6.25 4.31 8.83
CA SER A 9 -7.51 3.99 8.15
C SER A 9 -7.26 3.08 6.95
N ILE A 10 -6.25 3.38 6.15
CA ILE A 10 -5.90 2.54 5.00
C ILE A 10 -5.51 1.15 5.46
N PHE A 11 -4.69 1.05 6.49
CA PHE A 11 -4.25 -0.22 7.03
C PHE A 11 -5.45 -1.03 7.54
N ALA A 12 -6.36 -0.39 8.26
CA ALA A 12 -7.55 -1.05 8.76
C ALA A 12 -8.43 -1.55 7.62
N THR A 13 -8.57 -0.76 6.55
CA THR A 13 -9.35 -1.15 5.39
C THR A 13 -8.75 -2.38 4.73
N ILE A 14 -7.44 -2.44 4.62
CA ILE A 14 -6.75 -3.59 4.04
C ILE A 14 -7.01 -4.83 4.88
N LEU A 15 -6.91 -4.71 6.21
CA LEU A 15 -7.15 -5.84 7.10
C LEU A 15 -8.58 -6.34 7.01
N LEU A 16 -9.56 -5.43 6.93
CA LEU A 16 -10.95 -5.81 6.79
C LEU A 16 -11.19 -6.55 5.49
N SER A 17 -10.59 -6.07 4.40
CA SER A 17 -10.71 -6.73 3.12
C SER A 17 -10.14 -8.14 3.17
N CYS A 18 -9.03 -8.31 3.88
CA CYS A 18 -8.41 -9.60 4.04
C CYS A 18 -9.32 -10.58 4.78
N GLN A 19 -10.01 -10.11 5.80
CA GLN A 19 -10.94 -10.95 6.56
C GLN A 19 -12.14 -11.38 5.73
N TYR A 20 -12.46 -10.61 4.71
CA TYR A 20 -13.61 -10.87 3.86
C TYR A 20 -13.35 -11.98 2.85
N SER A 21 -12.11 -12.27 2.59
CA SER A 21 -11.76 -12.97 1.39
C SER A 21 -12.04 -14.48 1.35
N PRO A 22 -11.99 -15.25 2.43
CA PRO A 22 -11.89 -16.71 2.25
C PRO A 22 -13.08 -17.34 1.53
N ALA A 23 -14.27 -16.88 1.83
CA ALA A 23 -15.46 -17.50 1.24
C ALA A 23 -15.62 -17.14 -0.22
N HIS A 24 -15.01 -16.06 -0.65
CA HIS A 24 -15.18 -15.56 -2.01
C HIS A 24 -14.04 -15.88 -2.92
N ALA A 25 -12.98 -16.46 -2.39
CA ALA A 25 -11.82 -16.80 -3.20
C ALA A 25 -12.14 -17.77 -4.32
N GLN A 26 -13.25 -18.47 -4.20
CA GLN A 26 -13.64 -19.43 -5.20
C GLN A 26 -14.47 -18.86 -6.30
N VAL A 27 -14.88 -17.62 -6.17
CA VAL A 27 -15.70 -16.99 -7.20
C VAL A 27 -14.80 -16.72 -8.38
N VAL A 28 -15.11 -17.41 -9.45
CA VAL A 28 -14.27 -17.39 -10.64
C VAL A 28 -14.19 -16.01 -11.26
N ASP A 29 -15.24 -15.23 -11.09
CA ASP A 29 -15.32 -13.92 -11.73
C ASP A 29 -14.45 -12.87 -11.09
N ASN A 30 -13.82 -13.19 -9.97
CA ASN A 30 -12.97 -12.24 -9.28
C ASN A 30 -11.60 -12.86 -9.06
N PRO A 31 -10.81 -12.95 -10.13
CA PRO A 31 -9.50 -13.59 -10.02
C PRO A 31 -8.60 -12.85 -9.05
N LEU A 32 -7.85 -13.61 -8.29
CA LEU A 32 -6.84 -13.05 -7.43
C LEU A 32 -5.62 -12.69 -8.27
N ASN A 33 -4.89 -11.71 -7.81
CA ASN A 33 -3.65 -11.33 -8.48
C ASN A 33 -2.53 -12.32 -8.14
N ALA A 34 -1.30 -11.98 -8.54
CA ALA A 34 -0.14 -12.84 -8.33
C ALA A 34 0.14 -13.11 -6.85
N TYR A 35 -0.39 -12.27 -5.96
CA TYR A 35 -0.21 -12.43 -4.51
C TYR A 35 -1.44 -13.07 -3.85
N GLY A 36 -2.45 -13.45 -4.61
CA GLY A 36 -3.68 -13.99 -4.04
C GLY A 36 -4.59 -12.93 -3.42
N LEU A 37 -4.51 -11.68 -3.89
CA LEU A 37 -5.25 -10.58 -3.32
C LEU A 37 -6.38 -10.14 -4.24
N GLU A 38 -7.48 -9.69 -3.63
CA GLU A 38 -8.60 -9.16 -4.39
C GLU A 38 -8.27 -7.77 -4.96
N LEU A 39 -8.95 -7.40 -6.04
CA LEU A 39 -8.68 -6.13 -6.71
C LEU A 39 -8.94 -4.93 -5.81
N THR A 40 -9.98 -4.99 -4.96
CA THR A 40 -10.25 -3.90 -4.04
C THR A 40 -9.12 -3.72 -3.04
N LEU A 41 -8.49 -4.82 -2.65
CA LEU A 41 -7.33 -4.75 -1.78
C LEU A 41 -6.16 -4.12 -2.50
N CYS A 42 -6.01 -4.38 -3.81
CA CYS A 42 -4.98 -3.73 -4.61
C CYS A 42 -5.16 -2.22 -4.64
N GLU A 43 -6.39 -1.74 -4.71
CA GLU A 43 -6.64 -0.31 -4.65
C GLU A 43 -6.17 0.28 -3.33
N SER A 44 -6.48 -0.40 -2.22
CA SER A 44 -6.04 0.06 -0.90
C SER A 44 -4.52 0.06 -0.76
N ILE A 45 -3.87 -0.96 -1.31
CA ILE A 45 -2.42 -1.04 -1.28
C ILE A 45 -1.80 0.07 -2.11
N ALA A 46 -2.40 0.38 -3.25
CA ALA A 46 -1.93 1.47 -4.10
C ALA A 46 -2.09 2.82 -3.42
N ASP A 47 -3.22 3.03 -2.74
CA ASP A 47 -3.42 4.27 -1.98
C ASP A 47 -2.38 4.40 -0.87
N PHE A 48 -2.08 3.32 -0.21
CA PHE A 48 -1.02 3.31 0.80
C PHE A 48 0.32 3.69 0.17
N ALA A 49 0.63 3.13 -0.99
CA ALA A 49 1.89 3.42 -1.68
C ALA A 49 2.00 4.91 -2.02
N GLU A 50 0.92 5.49 -2.53
CA GLU A 50 0.92 6.92 -2.84
C GLU A 50 1.11 7.75 -1.58
N GLU A 51 0.46 7.37 -0.51
CA GLU A 51 0.54 8.11 0.75
C GLU A 51 1.94 8.08 1.34
N VAL A 52 2.59 6.91 1.39
CA VAL A 52 3.94 6.84 1.94
C VAL A 52 4.94 7.52 1.03
N SER A 53 4.71 7.50 -0.28
CA SER A 53 5.57 8.24 -1.19
C SER A 53 5.45 9.74 -0.95
N THR A 54 4.24 10.22 -0.72
CA THR A 54 4.03 11.63 -0.38
C THR A 54 4.81 11.98 0.89
N LEU A 55 4.73 11.13 1.91
CA LEU A 55 5.49 11.37 3.14
C LEU A 55 6.99 11.45 2.85
N ARG A 56 7.49 10.56 2.03
CA ARG A 56 8.91 10.57 1.64
C ARG A 56 9.28 11.89 0.94
N GLN A 57 8.44 12.31 0.00
CA GLN A 57 8.72 13.52 -0.79
C GLN A 57 8.78 14.77 0.08
N TYR A 58 8.07 14.76 1.20
CA TYR A 58 8.04 15.91 2.09
C TYR A 58 8.89 15.73 3.34
N GLY A 59 9.82 14.78 3.30
CA GLY A 59 10.89 14.72 4.28
C GLY A 59 10.65 13.86 5.52
N ALA A 60 9.60 13.06 5.53
CA ALA A 60 9.38 12.14 6.64
C ALA A 60 10.50 11.12 6.72
N LYS A 61 10.80 10.66 7.92
CA LYS A 61 11.82 9.65 8.14
C LYS A 61 11.22 8.27 8.07
N TYR A 62 11.97 7.34 7.52
CA TYR A 62 11.54 5.97 7.37
C TYR A 62 11.06 5.38 8.69
N GLU A 63 11.82 5.57 9.77
CA GLU A 63 11.49 5.02 11.07
C GLU A 63 10.15 5.55 11.61
N ASP A 64 9.89 6.82 11.35
CA ASP A 64 8.65 7.43 11.81
C ASP A 64 7.44 6.85 11.09
N VAL A 65 7.59 6.57 9.81
CA VAL A 65 6.49 6.02 9.02
C VAL A 65 6.21 4.57 9.42
N ILE A 66 7.25 3.78 9.60
CA ILE A 66 7.08 2.40 10.03
C ILE A 66 6.37 2.32 11.38
N ALA A 67 6.67 3.25 12.27
CA ALA A 67 6.07 3.27 13.61
C ALA A 67 4.57 3.55 13.59
N LEU A 68 4.02 4.04 12.47
CA LEU A 68 2.59 4.31 12.36
C LEU A 68 1.77 3.06 12.11
N ALA A 69 2.37 1.98 11.64
CA ALA A 69 1.63 0.77 11.28
C ALA A 69 1.20 0.02 12.55
N PRO A 70 -0.06 -0.46 12.59
CA PRO A 70 -0.49 -1.30 13.70
C PRO A 70 0.27 -2.63 13.72
N GLN A 71 0.36 -3.22 14.90
CA GLN A 71 0.98 -4.53 15.04
C GLN A 71 0.02 -5.61 14.55
N PRO A 72 0.47 -6.53 13.71
CA PRO A 72 -0.39 -7.62 13.25
C PRO A 72 -0.63 -8.63 14.37
N THR A 73 -1.83 -9.22 14.36
CA THR A 73 -2.20 -10.23 15.34
C THR A 73 -2.59 -11.55 14.69
N THR A 74 -2.73 -11.59 13.37
CA THR A 74 -3.07 -12.82 12.65
C THR A 74 -2.04 -13.06 11.55
N GLN A 75 -2.04 -14.28 11.00
CA GLN A 75 -1.13 -14.59 9.90
C GLN A 75 -1.44 -13.74 8.67
N ASP A 76 -2.71 -13.55 8.36
CA ASP A 76 -3.10 -12.74 7.22
C ASP A 76 -2.62 -11.29 7.38
N GLU A 77 -2.75 -10.75 8.59
CA GLU A 77 -2.26 -9.40 8.87
C GLU A 77 -0.75 -9.32 8.74
N MET A 78 -0.04 -10.38 9.15
CA MET A 78 1.41 -10.42 9.00
C MET A 78 1.81 -10.43 7.53
N ASP A 79 1.09 -11.18 6.70
CA ASP A 79 1.37 -11.26 5.29
C ASP A 79 1.15 -9.91 4.61
N ILE A 80 0.05 -9.23 4.96
CA ILE A 80 -0.22 -7.89 4.45
C ILE A 80 0.87 -6.93 4.91
N LYS A 81 1.27 -7.02 6.17
CA LYS A 81 2.31 -6.14 6.71
C LYS A 81 3.62 -6.30 5.93
N LEU A 82 3.97 -7.53 5.55
CA LEU A 82 5.18 -7.74 4.77
C LEU A 82 5.11 -7.01 3.43
N ILE A 83 3.96 -7.04 2.79
CA ILE A 83 3.76 -6.31 1.54
C ILE A 83 3.91 -4.81 1.76
N LEU A 84 3.25 -4.28 2.79
CA LEU A 84 3.30 -2.85 3.07
C LEU A 84 4.70 -2.40 3.47
N ASP A 85 5.41 -3.22 4.24
CA ASP A 85 6.78 -2.91 4.62
C ASP A 85 7.70 -2.88 3.40
N GLY A 86 7.49 -3.79 2.46
CA GLY A 86 8.25 -3.81 1.22
C GLY A 86 7.99 -2.56 0.38
N ILE A 87 6.74 -2.14 0.31
CA ILE A 87 6.37 -0.92 -0.40
C ILE A 87 7.02 0.29 0.26
N THR A 88 6.97 0.35 1.57
CA THR A 88 7.56 1.47 2.32
C THR A 88 9.08 1.51 2.10
N TYR A 89 9.72 0.37 2.16
CA TYR A 89 11.17 0.29 1.91
C TYR A 89 11.49 0.79 0.49
N THR A 90 10.74 0.33 -0.49
CA THR A 90 10.94 0.74 -1.88
C THR A 90 10.77 2.23 -2.05
N THR A 91 9.78 2.79 -1.34
CA THR A 91 9.52 4.23 -1.39
C THR A 91 10.74 5.04 -1.01
N TRP A 92 11.50 4.58 -0.01
CA TRP A 92 12.68 5.32 0.43
C TRP A 92 13.85 5.18 -0.53
N GLN A 93 13.72 4.34 -1.56
CA GLN A 93 14.69 4.30 -2.65
C GLN A 93 14.39 5.32 -3.74
N LEU A 94 13.21 5.96 -3.70
CA LEU A 94 12.84 6.96 -4.68
C LEU A 94 13.56 8.28 -4.41
N ASP A 95 13.87 9.00 -5.48
CA ASP A 95 14.45 10.34 -5.35
C ASP A 95 13.39 11.32 -4.84
N ILE A 96 13.85 12.34 -4.14
CA ILE A 96 12.98 13.43 -3.74
C ILE A 96 13.04 14.49 -4.82
N ALA A 97 11.88 14.86 -5.35
CA ALA A 97 11.80 15.86 -6.41
C ALA A 97 12.02 17.27 -5.84
N ASP A 98 12.48 18.16 -6.69
CA ASP A 98 12.74 19.54 -6.30
C ASP A 98 11.49 20.41 -6.32
N SER A 99 10.46 20.02 -7.06
CA SER A 99 9.27 20.84 -7.23
C SER A 99 8.03 20.15 -6.67
N GLU A 100 7.02 20.96 -6.35
CA GLU A 100 5.73 20.42 -5.91
C GLU A 100 5.12 19.52 -6.96
N TYR A 101 5.18 19.95 -8.21
CA TYR A 101 4.67 19.15 -9.30
C TYR A 101 5.37 17.80 -9.37
N GLY A 102 6.70 17.81 -9.28
CA GLY A 102 7.48 16.58 -9.33
C GLY A 102 7.17 15.65 -8.17
N LYS A 103 7.00 16.22 -6.97
CA LYS A 103 6.65 15.40 -5.80
C LYS A 103 5.32 14.69 -5.99
N THR A 104 4.33 15.43 -6.47
CA THR A 104 3.00 14.87 -6.73
C THR A 104 3.09 13.81 -7.81
N TYR A 105 3.82 14.10 -8.88
CA TYR A 105 3.95 13.16 -9.99
C TYR A 105 4.58 11.84 -9.53
N ILE A 106 5.66 11.92 -8.76
CA ILE A 106 6.33 10.71 -8.29
C ILE A 106 5.40 9.89 -7.41
N SER A 107 4.65 10.55 -6.53
CA SER A 107 3.75 9.85 -5.61
C SER A 107 2.62 9.17 -6.36
N GLU A 108 2.01 9.87 -7.31
CA GLU A 108 0.91 9.29 -8.08
C GLU A 108 1.39 8.16 -8.98
N GLU A 109 2.55 8.33 -9.63
CA GLU A 109 3.10 7.28 -10.47
C GLU A 109 3.47 6.05 -9.67
N PHE A 110 4.04 6.25 -8.49
CA PHE A 110 4.39 5.11 -7.65
C PHE A 110 3.16 4.32 -7.24
N GLY A 111 2.10 5.02 -6.81
CA GLY A 111 0.85 4.35 -6.48
C GLY A 111 0.27 3.59 -7.66
N LYS A 112 0.32 4.20 -8.84
CA LYS A 112 -0.16 3.57 -10.06
C LYS A 112 0.63 2.31 -10.39
N GLN A 113 1.95 2.36 -10.27
CA GLN A 113 2.78 1.20 -10.56
C GLN A 113 2.52 0.07 -9.55
N VAL A 114 2.35 0.41 -8.28
CA VAL A 114 2.03 -0.58 -7.27
C VAL A 114 0.69 -1.25 -7.59
N TYR A 115 -0.29 -0.45 -8.02
CA TYR A 115 -1.58 -1.01 -8.40
C TYR A 115 -1.43 -2.00 -9.55
N LEU A 116 -0.71 -1.61 -10.60
CA LEU A 116 -0.55 -2.47 -11.78
C LEU A 116 0.15 -3.78 -11.43
N VAL A 117 1.17 -3.71 -10.59
CA VAL A 117 1.85 -4.92 -10.14
C VAL A 117 0.90 -5.78 -9.32
N CYS A 118 0.13 -5.16 -8.43
CA CYS A 118 -0.77 -5.89 -7.56
C CYS A 118 -1.84 -6.63 -8.34
N VAL A 119 -2.42 -6.00 -9.36
CA VAL A 119 -3.45 -6.66 -10.16
C VAL A 119 -2.86 -7.62 -11.19
N GLY A 120 -1.54 -7.65 -11.34
CA GLY A 120 -0.90 -8.56 -12.28
C GLY A 120 -0.96 -8.10 -13.72
N ASP A 121 -1.14 -6.81 -13.95
CA ASP A 121 -1.26 -6.25 -15.29
C ASP A 121 0.00 -5.53 -15.74
N SER A 122 1.12 -5.94 -15.22
CA SER A 122 2.41 -5.33 -15.54
C SER A 122 3.07 -6.12 -16.67
N LYS A 123 2.71 -5.83 -17.88
CA LYS A 123 3.33 -6.50 -19.00
C LYS A 123 4.26 -5.58 -19.76
#